data_d7c1995c7af4a8a216a050f1aa5b9433
#
_entry.id   d7c1995c7af4a8a216a050f1aa5b9433
#
_cell.length_a   1.000
_cell.length_b   1.000
_cell.length_c   1.000
_cell.angle_alpha   90.00
_cell.angle_beta   90.00
_cell.angle_gamma   90.00
#
_symmetry.space_group_name_H-M   'P 1'
#
loop_
_entity.id
_entity.type
_entity.pdbx_description
1 polymer ?
#
loop_
_entity_poly.entity_id
_entity_poly.type
_entity_poly.pdbx_seq_one_letter_code
_entity_poly.pdbx_strand_id
1 'polypeptide(L)'
;MNHPSLALLDSPPAVAYISVPLAGCRAKRDWGGFAYGVETTTRTDSACNVYRVNIESRGECKRPGGKLVGVTVACAPDNGHVVGCRVDGDFFVEGDDAAVDRYLRRLNAALLDIVQRDITQCDTPPDDPDTVSYLERIARDEHVSVTSANAETILTALRRALSACGRDAARPASSRLASPASVTAHDARRRATPSAASAVPTSSVTITPAASAPQASRGLTPPTFPGEWHERWHRLAPKIVVDKPRRPQEQMDVDVQWSREVAAGERPATIRFWQWASPAVVVGRFQSIPDEVHEDVAAKEGFTVVRRCTGGGAMFIEPGNTITYSLYAPRWFAADLDIEESYRLCDMWLIAALRGLGLDVGFSGLNDIASSHGKIGGAAQRRFPPIGSGPGSILHHVTLAYDIDAVKMTRVLNISGEKMSDKAVKSAVKRVDPMRAQTGLSRDGLIARLADCLTQPDGPGAN
;
A
#
# COMPACT_ATOMS: atom_id res chain seq x y z
N MET A 1 50.30 26.90 13.13
CA MET A 1 50.11 26.65 14.57
C MET A 1 48.64 26.43 14.81
N ASN A 2 48.31 25.25 15.24
CA ASN A 2 47.06 24.75 15.83
C ASN A 2 45.72 24.86 15.02
N HIS A 3 45.44 23.76 14.30
CA HIS A 3 44.08 23.28 14.02
C HIS A 3 43.49 22.66 15.29
N PRO A 4 42.20 22.87 15.61
CA PRO A 4 41.49 22.03 16.55
C PRO A 4 40.87 20.83 15.83
N SER A 5 41.13 19.64 16.42
CA SER A 5 40.57 18.31 16.08
C SER A 5 39.03 18.32 16.09
N LEU A 6 38.46 17.79 15.03
CA LEU A 6 37.08 17.33 14.99
C LEU A 6 36.98 16.01 15.80
N ALA A 7 36.18 16.05 16.85
CA ALA A 7 35.82 14.88 17.62
C ALA A 7 34.90 13.97 16.77
N LEU A 8 35.32 12.72 16.57
CA LEU A 8 34.53 11.64 16.05
C LEU A 8 33.38 11.36 17.02
N LEU A 9 32.15 11.56 16.57
CA LEU A 9 30.97 11.07 17.25
C LEU A 9 30.88 9.57 17.02
N ASP A 10 30.86 8.85 18.13
CA ASP A 10 30.74 7.41 18.21
C ASP A 10 29.53 6.89 17.42
N SER A 11 29.81 6.01 16.46
CA SER A 11 28.80 5.16 15.82
C SER A 11 28.34 4.10 16.82
N PRO A 12 27.05 3.80 16.90
CA PRO A 12 26.59 2.69 17.72
C PRO A 12 27.14 1.36 17.19
N PRO A 13 27.38 0.35 18.05
CA PRO A 13 28.00 -0.88 17.66
C PRO A 13 27.17 -1.63 16.61
N ALA A 14 27.84 -2.05 15.55
CA ALA A 14 27.28 -2.90 14.52
C ALA A 14 26.88 -4.25 15.15
N VAL A 15 25.60 -4.58 15.12
CA VAL A 15 25.12 -5.92 15.47
C VAL A 15 25.53 -6.86 14.35
N ALA A 16 26.51 -7.74 14.62
CA ALA A 16 26.93 -8.76 13.68
C ALA A 16 25.88 -9.87 13.61
N TYR A 17 25.20 -10.00 12.46
CA TYR A 17 24.38 -11.16 12.17
C TYR A 17 25.27 -12.30 11.70
N ILE A 18 25.34 -13.36 12.50
CA ILE A 18 25.98 -14.62 12.07
C ILE A 18 24.93 -15.41 11.29
N SER A 19 25.11 -15.48 9.98
CA SER A 19 24.34 -16.37 9.12
C SER A 19 24.89 -17.78 9.25
N VAL A 20 24.17 -18.67 9.91
CA VAL A 20 24.43 -20.11 9.85
C VAL A 20 23.47 -20.73 8.85
N PRO A 21 23.92 -21.39 7.78
CA PRO A 21 23.03 -22.04 6.83
C PRO A 21 22.49 -23.32 7.44
N LEU A 22 21.28 -23.29 7.97
CA LEU A 22 20.51 -24.48 8.26
C LEU A 22 19.48 -24.66 7.15
N ALA A 23 19.56 -25.76 6.44
CA ALA A 23 18.57 -26.15 5.44
C ALA A 23 17.20 -26.24 6.10
N GLY A 24 16.29 -25.32 5.72
CA GLY A 24 14.88 -25.36 6.11
C GLY A 24 14.36 -24.20 6.97
N CYS A 25 15.17 -23.32 7.53
CA CYS A 25 14.68 -22.16 8.29
C CYS A 25 14.98 -20.86 7.55
N ARG A 26 13.95 -20.18 7.05
CA ARG A 26 14.06 -18.80 6.50
C ARG A 26 14.12 -17.81 7.66
N ALA A 27 15.26 -17.17 7.85
CA ALA A 27 15.34 -15.98 8.67
C ALA A 27 14.65 -14.82 7.92
N LYS A 28 13.58 -14.25 8.48
CA LYS A 28 12.98 -12.99 7.98
C LYS A 28 14.02 -11.89 8.19
N ARG A 29 14.43 -11.21 7.11
CA ARG A 29 15.28 -10.02 7.18
C ARG A 29 14.38 -8.81 7.42
N ASP A 30 14.64 -8.09 8.52
CA ASP A 30 14.04 -6.79 8.76
C ASP A 30 14.63 -5.77 7.78
N TRP A 31 13.73 -5.15 7.02
CA TRP A 31 14.03 -3.99 6.19
C TRP A 31 13.39 -2.75 6.81
N GLY A 32 14.24 -1.89 7.33
CA GLY A 32 13.88 -0.52 7.70
C GLY A 32 13.68 -0.28 9.18
N GLY A 33 14.73 0.14 9.88
CA GLY A 33 14.78 1.18 10.89
C GLY A 33 13.96 1.08 12.18
N PHE A 34 13.27 -0.03 12.44
CA PHE A 34 12.58 -0.26 13.70
C PHE A 34 13.05 -1.60 14.30
N ALA A 35 14.23 -1.56 14.91
CA ALA A 35 14.65 -2.64 15.77
C ALA A 35 13.86 -2.55 17.09
N TYR A 36 12.77 -3.28 17.20
CA TYR A 36 12.32 -3.72 18.51
C TYR A 36 13.26 -4.86 18.90
N GLY A 37 14.08 -4.60 19.96
CA GLY A 37 15.00 -5.57 20.49
C GLY A 37 14.28 -6.84 20.87
N VAL A 38 14.53 -7.91 20.15
CA VAL A 38 14.35 -9.26 20.67
C VAL A 38 15.47 -9.44 21.68
N GLU A 39 15.20 -9.23 22.96
CA GLU A 39 16.10 -9.64 24.01
C GLU A 39 16.21 -11.18 23.96
N THR A 40 17.22 -11.67 23.29
CA THR A 40 17.63 -13.06 23.40
C THR A 40 18.36 -13.22 24.73
N THR A 41 17.64 -13.58 25.79
CA THR A 41 18.28 -14.07 27.02
C THR A 41 18.92 -15.40 26.71
N THR A 42 20.22 -15.39 26.44
CA THR A 42 21.05 -16.60 26.36
C THR A 42 21.31 -17.09 27.77
N ARG A 43 20.55 -18.08 28.22
CA ARG A 43 20.96 -18.92 29.33
C ARG A 43 21.79 -20.06 28.75
N THR A 44 23.09 -20.04 29.02
CA THR A 44 24.02 -21.11 28.63
C THR A 44 23.81 -22.29 29.57
N ASP A 45 22.96 -23.24 29.19
CA ASP A 45 23.05 -24.60 29.63
C ASP A 45 23.59 -25.42 28.45
N SER A 46 24.71 -26.08 28.73
CA SER A 46 25.48 -26.86 27.76
C SER A 46 24.64 -28.01 27.20
N ALA A 47 24.18 -27.92 25.98
CA ALA A 47 23.95 -28.96 24.99
C ALA A 47 22.97 -28.66 23.85
N CYS A 48 22.24 -27.51 23.80
CA CYS A 48 21.50 -27.14 22.59
C CYS A 48 21.07 -25.66 22.67
N ASN A 49 21.52 -24.83 21.74
CA ASN A 49 20.96 -23.49 21.55
C ASN A 49 19.57 -23.64 20.90
N VAL A 50 18.53 -23.74 21.70
CA VAL A 50 17.14 -23.69 21.21
C VAL A 50 16.76 -22.22 21.05
N TYR A 51 16.79 -21.70 19.80
CA TYR A 51 16.23 -20.40 19.49
C TYR A 51 14.71 -20.48 19.67
N ARG A 52 14.18 -19.80 20.68
CA ARG A 52 12.71 -19.65 20.85
C ARG A 52 12.24 -18.57 19.91
N VAL A 53 11.49 -18.95 18.88
CA VAL A 53 10.86 -18.01 17.95
C VAL A 53 9.46 -17.74 18.45
N ASN A 54 9.10 -16.47 18.61
CA ASN A 54 7.74 -16.07 18.96
C ASN A 54 6.75 -16.53 17.86
N ILE A 55 5.57 -16.94 18.29
CA ILE A 55 4.47 -17.27 17.36
C ILE A 55 3.80 -15.97 16.98
N GLU A 56 3.84 -15.61 15.71
CA GLU A 56 3.14 -14.44 15.19
C GLU A 56 1.75 -14.83 14.69
N SER A 57 0.75 -14.04 15.05
CA SER A 57 -0.62 -14.15 14.58
C SER A 57 -1.10 -12.80 14.07
N ARG A 58 -1.79 -12.80 12.91
CA ARG A 58 -2.26 -11.58 12.25
C ARG A 58 -3.78 -11.54 12.18
N GLY A 59 -4.33 -10.39 12.51
CA GLY A 59 -5.72 -10.06 12.27
C GLY A 59 -5.83 -8.85 11.35
N GLU A 60 -6.83 -8.84 10.51
CA GLU A 60 -7.06 -7.76 9.56
C GLU A 60 -8.50 -7.25 9.66
N CYS A 61 -8.68 -5.96 9.41
CA CYS A 61 -10.00 -5.34 9.32
C CYS A 61 -10.01 -4.26 8.24
N LYS A 62 -11.06 -4.29 7.41
CA LYS A 62 -11.35 -3.23 6.46
C LYS A 62 -12.82 -2.86 6.56
N ARG A 63 -13.15 -1.61 6.83
CA ARG A 63 -14.53 -1.09 6.79
C ARG A 63 -14.88 -0.64 5.37
N PRO A 64 -16.17 -0.63 5.02
CA PRO A 64 -16.62 -0.06 3.75
C PRO A 64 -16.12 1.39 3.58
N GLY A 65 -15.52 1.70 2.44
CA GLY A 65 -14.90 3.01 2.17
C GLY A 65 -13.56 3.26 2.87
N GLY A 66 -13.17 2.42 3.84
CA GLY A 66 -11.90 2.51 4.55
C GLY A 66 -10.76 1.76 3.86
N LYS A 67 -9.57 1.85 4.46
CA LYS A 67 -8.38 1.11 4.04
C LYS A 67 -8.15 -0.10 4.96
N LEU A 68 -7.36 -1.06 4.49
CA LEU A 68 -6.99 -2.22 5.31
C LEU A 68 -6.13 -1.78 6.49
N VAL A 69 -6.46 -2.31 7.67
CA VAL A 69 -5.64 -2.25 8.88
C VAL A 69 -5.31 -3.68 9.27
N GLY A 70 -4.05 -3.97 9.49
CA GLY A 70 -3.54 -5.21 10.04
C GLY A 70 -2.96 -4.99 11.43
N VAL A 71 -3.16 -5.93 12.32
CA VAL A 71 -2.47 -6.02 13.60
C VAL A 71 -1.81 -7.40 13.70
N THR A 72 -0.52 -7.40 13.93
CA THR A 72 0.24 -8.63 14.22
C THR A 72 0.57 -8.66 15.70
N VAL A 73 0.24 -9.76 16.37
CA VAL A 73 0.63 -10.04 17.75
C VAL A 73 1.71 -11.10 17.76
N ALA A 74 2.73 -10.90 18.59
CA ALA A 74 3.78 -11.87 18.85
C ALA A 74 3.53 -12.51 20.22
N CYS A 75 3.38 -13.83 20.26
CA CYS A 75 3.13 -14.62 21.46
C CYS A 75 4.37 -15.42 21.87
N ALA A 76 4.70 -15.43 23.13
CA ALA A 76 5.77 -16.27 23.67
C ALA A 76 5.41 -17.76 23.51
N PRO A 77 6.33 -18.60 23.01
CA PRO A 77 6.03 -19.98 22.64
C PRO A 77 5.79 -20.90 23.85
N ASP A 78 6.22 -20.51 25.04
CA ASP A 78 6.14 -21.29 26.28
C ASP A 78 4.83 -21.13 27.03
N ASN A 79 4.25 -19.95 27.00
CA ASN A 79 3.05 -19.63 27.81
C ASN A 79 1.94 -18.90 27.02
N GLY A 80 2.17 -18.60 25.74
CA GLY A 80 1.21 -17.90 24.89
C GLY A 80 0.98 -16.43 25.25
N HIS A 81 1.75 -15.85 26.19
CA HIS A 81 1.64 -14.44 26.52
C HIS A 81 2.03 -13.55 25.32
N VAL A 82 1.24 -12.51 25.09
CA VAL A 82 1.56 -11.52 24.06
C VAL A 82 2.73 -10.67 24.53
N VAL A 83 3.80 -10.67 23.73
CA VAL A 83 5.05 -9.95 23.98
C VAL A 83 5.28 -8.79 23.01
N GLY A 84 4.44 -8.66 22.00
CA GLY A 84 4.51 -7.55 21.04
C GLY A 84 3.24 -7.39 20.22
N CYS A 85 2.97 -6.14 19.83
CA CYS A 85 1.91 -5.77 18.90
C CYS A 85 2.49 -4.83 17.83
N ARG A 86 2.04 -5.01 16.59
CA ARG A 86 2.43 -4.14 15.47
C ARG A 86 1.22 -3.84 14.60
N VAL A 87 0.98 -2.56 14.34
CA VAL A 87 -0.04 -2.07 13.41
C VAL A 87 0.61 -1.79 12.06
N ASP A 88 -0.01 -2.23 11.00
CA ASP A 88 0.36 -1.95 9.61
C ASP A 88 -0.87 -1.88 8.70
N GLY A 89 -0.70 -1.54 7.42
CA GLY A 89 -1.82 -1.53 6.47
C GLY A 89 -1.73 -0.46 5.38
N ASP A 90 -2.89 -0.26 4.72
CA ASP A 90 -3.02 0.64 3.57
C ASP A 90 -3.45 2.07 3.96
N PHE A 91 -3.50 2.40 5.23
CA PHE A 91 -3.94 3.69 5.75
C PHE A 91 -2.91 4.81 5.51
N PHE A 92 -3.34 6.03 5.76
CA PHE A 92 -2.50 7.22 5.66
C PHE A 92 -2.31 7.86 7.03
N VAL A 93 -1.10 8.33 7.31
CA VAL A 93 -0.78 9.15 8.49
C VAL A 93 -0.05 10.39 8.01
N GLU A 94 -0.61 11.55 8.30
CA GLU A 94 -0.02 12.85 8.03
C GLU A 94 0.59 13.44 9.31
N GLY A 95 1.77 14.03 9.16
CA GLY A 95 2.56 14.63 10.21
C GLY A 95 4.02 14.69 9.79
N ASP A 96 4.89 15.28 10.60
CA ASP A 96 6.32 15.14 10.40
C ASP A 96 6.78 13.69 10.69
N ASP A 97 7.91 13.28 10.12
CA ASP A 97 8.37 11.89 10.22
C ASP A 97 8.57 11.43 11.67
N ALA A 98 9.13 12.30 12.51
CA ALA A 98 9.40 11.97 13.90
C ALA A 98 8.08 11.82 14.69
N ALA A 99 7.08 12.66 14.41
CA ALA A 99 5.74 12.57 15.01
C ALA A 99 5.02 11.29 14.59
N VAL A 100 5.04 10.97 13.29
CA VAL A 100 4.46 9.72 12.76
C VAL A 100 5.12 8.49 13.39
N ASP A 101 6.44 8.51 13.51
CA ASP A 101 7.19 7.41 14.11
C ASP A 101 6.91 7.28 15.62
N ARG A 102 6.77 8.39 16.36
CA ARG A 102 6.35 8.38 17.78
C ARG A 102 4.93 7.85 17.91
N TYR A 103 4.02 8.32 17.06
CA TYR A 103 2.64 7.84 17.02
C TYR A 103 2.57 6.32 16.89
N LEU A 104 3.23 5.74 15.88
CA LEU A 104 3.20 4.30 15.65
C LEU A 104 3.81 3.51 16.82
N ARG A 105 4.93 3.99 17.41
CA ARG A 105 5.50 3.36 18.60
C ARG A 105 4.54 3.40 19.79
N ARG A 106 3.93 4.56 20.08
CA ARG A 106 2.96 4.71 21.18
C ARG A 106 1.72 3.87 20.95
N LEU A 107 1.22 3.83 19.71
CA LEU A 107 0.07 3.00 19.34
C LEU A 107 0.37 1.52 19.58
N ASN A 108 1.50 1.02 19.10
CA ASN A 108 1.91 -0.38 19.29
C ASN A 108 2.09 -0.73 20.78
N ALA A 109 2.70 0.17 21.56
CA ALA A 109 2.85 0.00 23.00
C ALA A 109 1.49 0.01 23.73
N ALA A 110 0.58 0.89 23.34
CA ALA A 110 -0.76 0.96 23.91
C ALA A 110 -1.57 -0.32 23.65
N LEU A 111 -1.48 -0.88 22.43
CA LEU A 111 -2.15 -2.14 22.12
C LEU A 111 -1.59 -3.30 22.94
N LEU A 112 -0.26 -3.36 23.11
CA LEU A 112 0.36 -4.37 23.96
C LEU A 112 -0.10 -4.24 25.42
N ASP A 113 -0.14 -3.02 25.95
CA ASP A 113 -0.58 -2.72 27.31
C ASP A 113 -2.07 -3.09 27.54
N ILE A 114 -2.94 -2.79 26.56
CA ILE A 114 -4.35 -3.20 26.56
C ILE A 114 -4.45 -4.73 26.70
N VAL A 115 -3.74 -5.46 25.84
CA VAL A 115 -3.78 -6.94 25.86
C VAL A 115 -3.23 -7.51 27.16
N GLN A 116 -2.14 -6.95 27.71
CA GLN A 116 -1.53 -7.43 28.94
C GLN A 116 -2.38 -7.15 30.20
N ARG A 117 -3.18 -6.09 30.20
CA ARG A 117 -4.13 -5.80 31.30
C ARG A 117 -5.32 -6.75 31.28
N ASP A 118 -5.83 -7.09 30.09
CA ASP A 118 -7.03 -7.90 29.94
C ASP A 118 -6.81 -9.42 30.09
N ILE A 119 -5.56 -9.89 30.09
CA ILE A 119 -5.23 -11.33 30.32
C ILE A 119 -5.76 -11.82 31.68
N THR A 120 -6.08 -10.93 32.64
CA THR A 120 -6.67 -11.30 33.90
C THR A 120 -8.21 -11.44 33.88
N GLN A 121 -8.87 -11.01 32.82
CA GLN A 121 -10.33 -11.00 32.63
C GLN A 121 -10.74 -11.34 31.21
N CYS A 122 -10.57 -12.62 30.84
CA CYS A 122 -11.30 -13.27 29.72
C CYS A 122 -11.42 -12.54 28.36
N ASP A 123 -10.71 -13.08 27.38
CA ASP A 123 -11.07 -13.32 25.98
C ASP A 123 -11.31 -12.17 24.97
N THR A 124 -11.51 -10.92 25.33
CA THR A 124 -11.73 -9.85 24.33
C THR A 124 -11.23 -8.50 24.81
N PRO A 125 -10.38 -7.79 24.01
CA PRO A 125 -10.05 -6.39 24.33
C PRO A 125 -11.34 -5.55 24.37
N PRO A 126 -11.48 -4.65 25.34
CA PRO A 126 -12.71 -3.90 25.51
C PRO A 126 -12.99 -2.99 24.31
N ASP A 127 -14.21 -3.11 23.75
CA ASP A 127 -14.79 -2.10 22.85
C ASP A 127 -15.35 -0.91 23.63
N ASP A 128 -14.86 -0.67 24.84
CA ASP A 128 -15.35 0.42 25.63
C ASP A 128 -14.92 1.76 25.04
N PRO A 129 -15.78 2.79 25.16
CA PRO A 129 -15.50 4.12 24.64
C PRO A 129 -14.21 4.75 25.16
N ASP A 130 -13.75 4.34 26.35
CA ASP A 130 -12.55 4.88 26.98
C ASP A 130 -11.29 4.37 26.27
N THR A 131 -11.27 3.08 25.88
CA THR A 131 -10.17 2.50 25.08
C THR A 131 -10.10 3.12 23.69
N VAL A 132 -11.24 3.29 23.00
CA VAL A 132 -11.30 3.98 21.70
C VAL A 132 -10.77 5.40 21.84
N SER A 133 -11.29 6.17 22.82
CA SER A 133 -10.87 7.55 23.08
C SER A 133 -9.40 7.66 23.45
N TYR A 134 -8.85 6.67 24.16
CA TYR A 134 -7.42 6.61 24.48
C TYR A 134 -6.56 6.47 23.23
N LEU A 135 -6.87 5.52 22.34
CA LEU A 135 -6.11 5.34 21.10
C LEU A 135 -6.18 6.56 20.17
N GLU A 136 -7.36 7.20 20.07
CA GLU A 136 -7.50 8.43 19.29
C GLU A 136 -6.74 9.61 19.89
N ARG A 137 -6.60 9.66 21.21
CA ARG A 137 -5.81 10.69 21.89
C ARG A 137 -4.34 10.61 21.52
N ILE A 138 -3.78 9.39 21.32
CA ILE A 138 -2.37 9.22 20.91
C ILE A 138 -2.08 9.99 19.61
N ALA A 139 -2.98 9.94 18.62
CA ALA A 139 -2.82 10.69 17.38
C ALA A 139 -2.86 12.20 17.60
N ARG A 140 -3.78 12.69 18.44
CA ARG A 140 -3.87 14.12 18.77
C ARG A 140 -2.64 14.61 19.53
N ASP A 141 -2.15 13.84 20.51
CA ASP A 141 -0.96 14.21 21.30
C ASP A 141 0.31 14.31 20.45
N GLU A 142 0.43 13.42 19.44
CA GLU A 142 1.56 13.44 18.52
C GLU A 142 1.35 14.39 17.33
N HIS A 143 0.23 15.13 17.30
CA HIS A 143 -0.10 16.06 16.22
C HIS A 143 -0.08 15.40 14.83
N VAL A 144 -0.59 14.19 14.73
CA VAL A 144 -0.76 13.48 13.46
C VAL A 144 -2.24 13.32 13.11
N SER A 145 -2.53 13.30 11.80
CA SER A 145 -3.85 12.98 11.28
C SER A 145 -3.83 11.59 10.64
N VAL A 146 -4.70 10.71 11.11
CA VAL A 146 -4.85 9.35 10.57
C VAL A 146 -6.08 9.31 9.68
N THR A 147 -5.91 8.89 8.44
CA THR A 147 -7.00 8.83 7.45
C THR A 147 -7.24 7.40 7.02
N SER A 148 -8.52 7.07 6.90
CA SER A 148 -9.01 5.76 6.44
C SER A 148 -8.74 4.58 7.39
N ALA A 149 -8.30 4.87 8.63
CA ALA A 149 -8.25 3.95 9.76
C ALA A 149 -8.74 4.68 11.02
N ASN A 150 -9.43 3.99 11.91
CA ASN A 150 -9.83 4.51 13.21
C ASN A 150 -9.54 3.48 14.30
N ALA A 151 -9.64 3.91 15.57
CA ALA A 151 -9.36 3.06 16.72
C ALA A 151 -10.18 1.75 16.74
N GLU A 152 -11.46 1.82 16.37
CA GLU A 152 -12.33 0.64 16.34
C GLU A 152 -11.90 -0.38 15.26
N THR A 153 -11.39 0.08 14.11
CA THR A 153 -10.85 -0.80 13.06
C THR A 153 -9.59 -1.50 13.54
N ILE A 154 -8.72 -0.76 14.25
CA ILE A 154 -7.49 -1.29 14.86
C ILE A 154 -7.83 -2.34 15.94
N LEU A 155 -8.76 -2.04 16.85
CA LEU A 155 -9.21 -2.97 17.89
C LEU A 155 -9.87 -4.22 17.31
N THR A 156 -10.63 -4.09 16.21
CA THR A 156 -11.21 -5.24 15.52
C THR A 156 -10.12 -6.14 14.92
N ALA A 157 -9.08 -5.55 14.30
CA ALA A 157 -7.94 -6.29 13.79
C ALA A 157 -7.16 -6.98 14.93
N LEU A 158 -6.96 -6.30 16.04
CA LEU A 158 -6.31 -6.86 17.24
C LEU A 158 -7.06 -8.09 17.77
N ARG A 159 -8.39 -8.00 17.94
CA ARG A 159 -9.22 -9.15 18.37
C ARG A 159 -9.09 -10.35 17.45
N ARG A 160 -9.08 -10.13 16.15
CA ARG A 160 -8.88 -11.19 15.15
C ARG A 160 -7.51 -11.84 15.27
N ALA A 161 -6.46 -11.06 15.52
CA ALA A 161 -5.11 -11.55 15.75
C ALA A 161 -5.04 -12.43 17.02
N LEU A 162 -5.62 -11.96 18.13
CA LEU A 162 -5.67 -12.71 19.39
C LEU A 162 -6.45 -14.02 19.27
N SER A 163 -7.59 -14.00 18.57
CA SER A 163 -8.39 -15.21 18.33
C SER A 163 -7.63 -16.25 17.48
N ALA A 164 -6.78 -15.82 16.56
CA ALA A 164 -5.94 -16.71 15.78
C ALA A 164 -4.77 -17.26 16.61
N CYS A 165 -4.15 -16.44 17.47
CA CYS A 165 -3.10 -16.88 18.41
C CYS A 165 -3.60 -17.99 19.34
N GLY A 166 -4.79 -17.85 19.93
CA GLY A 166 -5.39 -18.88 20.79
C GLY A 166 -5.63 -20.21 20.09
N ARG A 167 -6.06 -20.20 18.83
CA ARG A 167 -6.25 -21.42 18.02
C ARG A 167 -4.92 -22.10 17.66
N ASP A 168 -3.89 -21.33 17.35
CA ASP A 168 -2.57 -21.88 17.04
C ASP A 168 -1.85 -22.42 18.28
N ALA A 169 -2.07 -21.81 19.45
CA ALA A 169 -1.54 -22.33 20.72
C ALA A 169 -2.17 -23.69 21.11
N ALA A 170 -3.42 -23.94 20.74
CA ALA A 170 -4.11 -25.22 20.99
C ALA A 170 -3.70 -26.37 20.03
N ARG A 171 -2.96 -26.11 18.95
CA ARG A 171 -2.48 -27.15 18.04
C ARG A 171 -1.27 -27.89 18.62
N PRO A 172 -1.17 -29.24 18.49
CA PRO A 172 -0.04 -30.01 18.95
C PRO A 172 1.29 -29.50 18.32
N ALA A 173 2.37 -29.52 19.08
CA ALA A 173 3.68 -29.01 18.66
C ALA A 173 4.19 -29.62 17.32
N SER A 174 3.83 -30.89 17.03
CA SER A 174 4.16 -31.57 15.78
C SER A 174 3.48 -30.98 14.53
N SER A 175 2.35 -30.26 14.69
CA SER A 175 1.65 -29.61 13.59
C SER A 175 2.01 -28.11 13.42
N ARG A 176 2.75 -27.53 14.36
CA ARG A 176 3.15 -26.12 14.33
C ARG A 176 4.32 -25.83 13.38
N LEU A 177 5.09 -26.87 13.00
CA LEU A 177 6.25 -26.76 12.10
C LEU A 177 5.93 -26.95 10.63
N ALA A 178 4.68 -27.31 10.29
CA ALA A 178 4.23 -27.43 8.91
C ALA A 178 3.64 -26.12 8.41
N SER A 179 4.45 -25.21 7.89
CA SER A 179 4.01 -24.15 7.00
C SER A 179 3.36 -24.76 5.76
N PRO A 180 2.24 -24.25 5.26
CA PRO A 180 1.67 -24.69 4.00
C PRO A 180 2.51 -24.15 2.83
N ALA A 181 3.60 -24.84 2.54
CA ALA A 181 4.35 -24.60 1.32
C ALA A 181 4.60 -25.96 0.67
N SER A 182 4.09 -26.10 -0.53
CA SER A 182 4.24 -27.22 -1.47
C SER A 182 3.23 -28.35 -1.33
N VAL A 183 2.06 -28.15 -1.90
CA VAL A 183 1.36 -29.26 -2.57
C VAL A 183 2.08 -29.44 -3.93
N THR A 184 3.11 -30.24 -3.95
CA THR A 184 3.70 -30.75 -5.19
C THR A 184 2.70 -31.71 -5.82
N ALA A 185 2.33 -31.41 -7.06
CA ALA A 185 1.58 -32.29 -7.95
C ALA A 185 2.39 -33.57 -8.26
N HIS A 186 2.28 -34.58 -7.42
CA HIS A 186 2.69 -35.94 -7.72
C HIS A 186 1.83 -36.90 -6.91
N ASP A 187 0.63 -37.20 -7.45
CA ASP A 187 0.02 -38.53 -7.39
C ASP A 187 -1.33 -38.54 -8.14
N ALA A 188 -1.28 -38.52 -9.43
CA ALA A 188 -2.44 -38.82 -10.30
C ALA A 188 -2.04 -39.79 -11.42
N ARG A 189 -1.47 -40.92 -11.05
CA ARG A 189 -1.36 -42.06 -11.96
C ARG A 189 -1.62 -43.33 -11.18
N ARG A 190 -2.88 -43.68 -10.99
CA ARG A 190 -3.34 -45.09 -10.97
C ARG A 190 -4.86 -45.14 -11.05
N ARG A 191 -5.29 -45.87 -12.11
CA ARG A 191 -6.57 -46.52 -12.34
C ARG A 191 -7.72 -45.66 -12.87
N ALA A 192 -7.82 -45.66 -14.18
CA ALA A 192 -9.09 -45.67 -14.88
C ALA A 192 -9.08 -46.86 -15.88
N THR A 193 -9.89 -47.82 -15.63
CA THR A 193 -10.33 -48.85 -16.63
C THR A 193 -11.52 -48.28 -17.40
N PRO A 194 -11.66 -48.59 -18.70
CA PRO A 194 -12.72 -48.02 -19.52
C PRO A 194 -14.00 -48.82 -19.39
N SER A 195 -15.14 -48.18 -19.23
CA SER A 195 -16.45 -48.78 -19.43
C SER A 195 -17.31 -47.91 -20.34
N ALA A 196 -17.62 -48.53 -21.46
CA ALA A 196 -18.81 -48.47 -22.34
C ALA A 196 -19.51 -47.11 -22.62
N ALA A 197 -19.58 -46.89 -23.91
CA ALA A 197 -20.38 -45.92 -24.63
C ALA A 197 -21.86 -45.88 -24.25
N SER A 198 -22.41 -44.68 -24.08
CA SER A 198 -23.84 -44.45 -24.27
C SER A 198 -24.02 -43.12 -25.01
N ALA A 199 -24.71 -43.21 -26.13
CA ALA A 199 -24.98 -42.13 -27.07
C ALA A 199 -25.93 -41.12 -26.46
N VAL A 200 -25.60 -39.84 -26.59
CA VAL A 200 -26.49 -38.71 -26.27
C VAL A 200 -27.00 -38.12 -27.59
N PRO A 201 -28.31 -37.89 -27.75
CA PRO A 201 -28.89 -37.37 -28.98
C PRO A 201 -28.55 -35.86 -29.15
N THR A 202 -28.09 -35.50 -30.32
CA THR A 202 -27.93 -34.14 -30.80
C THR A 202 -29.30 -33.49 -31.01
N SER A 203 -29.68 -32.60 -30.08
CA SER A 203 -30.75 -31.60 -30.33
C SER A 203 -30.12 -30.30 -30.70
N SER A 204 -30.28 -29.91 -31.97
CA SER A 204 -29.95 -28.61 -32.49
C SER A 204 -30.88 -27.53 -31.89
N VAL A 205 -30.37 -26.75 -30.96
CA VAL A 205 -31.06 -25.53 -30.51
C VAL A 205 -30.59 -24.37 -31.38
N THR A 206 -31.48 -23.92 -32.24
CA THR A 206 -31.32 -22.68 -33.01
C THR A 206 -31.41 -21.53 -32.04
N ILE A 207 -30.30 -20.90 -31.71
CA ILE A 207 -30.27 -19.69 -30.93
C ILE A 207 -30.51 -18.52 -31.87
N THR A 208 -31.70 -17.97 -31.85
CA THR A 208 -32.00 -16.65 -32.44
C THR A 208 -31.33 -15.59 -31.55
N PRO A 209 -30.50 -14.70 -32.11
CA PRO A 209 -29.96 -13.62 -31.33
C PRO A 209 -31.06 -12.62 -31.03
N ALA A 210 -31.59 -12.61 -29.81
CA ALA A 210 -32.34 -11.46 -29.32
C ALA A 210 -31.34 -10.31 -29.20
N ALA A 211 -31.46 -9.34 -30.09
CA ALA A 211 -30.78 -8.05 -29.99
C ALA A 211 -31.31 -7.33 -28.73
N SER A 212 -30.70 -7.58 -27.61
CA SER A 212 -30.80 -6.68 -26.45
C SER A 212 -30.01 -5.44 -26.81
N ALA A 213 -30.71 -4.33 -27.06
CA ALA A 213 -30.08 -3.02 -27.11
C ALA A 213 -29.21 -2.81 -25.88
N PRO A 214 -27.97 -2.28 -26.01
CA PRO A 214 -27.15 -1.97 -24.87
C PRO A 214 -27.94 -1.02 -23.96
N GLN A 215 -28.23 -1.45 -22.73
CA GLN A 215 -28.68 -0.52 -21.70
C GLN A 215 -27.57 0.53 -21.61
N ALA A 216 -27.90 1.75 -22.00
CA ALA A 216 -27.03 2.89 -21.84
C ALA A 216 -26.60 2.93 -20.38
N SER A 217 -25.35 2.60 -20.12
CA SER A 217 -24.71 2.79 -18.81
C SER A 217 -24.90 4.27 -18.48
N ARG A 218 -25.55 4.58 -17.37
CA ARG A 218 -25.62 5.96 -16.88
C ARG A 218 -24.18 6.38 -16.65
N GLY A 219 -23.65 7.24 -17.53
CA GLY A 219 -22.29 7.76 -17.43
C GLY A 219 -22.07 8.41 -16.05
N LEU A 220 -20.85 8.37 -15.57
CA LEU A 220 -20.49 9.08 -14.35
C LEU A 220 -20.74 10.58 -14.54
N THR A 221 -21.47 11.21 -13.61
CA THR A 221 -21.67 12.66 -13.65
C THR A 221 -20.32 13.37 -13.62
N PRO A 222 -20.02 14.27 -14.56
CA PRO A 222 -18.77 15.02 -14.53
C PRO A 222 -18.65 15.76 -13.19
N PRO A 223 -17.53 15.65 -12.48
CA PRO A 223 -17.33 16.46 -11.30
C PRO A 223 -17.18 17.93 -11.71
N THR A 224 -17.83 18.81 -10.97
CA THR A 224 -17.61 20.27 -11.05
C THR A 224 -16.63 20.65 -9.96
N PHE A 225 -15.67 21.50 -10.30
CA PHE A 225 -14.65 21.96 -9.36
C PHE A 225 -14.86 23.44 -9.04
N PRO A 226 -14.56 23.87 -7.78
CA PRO A 226 -14.62 25.28 -7.42
C PRO A 226 -13.72 26.14 -8.32
N GLY A 227 -14.18 27.35 -8.69
CA GLY A 227 -13.40 28.27 -9.52
C GLY A 227 -12.04 28.61 -8.91
N GLU A 228 -11.98 28.73 -7.58
CA GLU A 228 -10.71 28.95 -6.84
C GLU A 228 -9.66 27.83 -7.05
N TRP A 229 -10.08 26.60 -7.37
CA TRP A 229 -9.15 25.51 -7.66
C TRP A 229 -8.48 25.70 -9.02
N HIS A 230 -9.20 26.22 -10.01
CA HIS A 230 -8.63 26.63 -11.31
C HIS A 230 -7.62 27.76 -11.12
N GLU A 231 -7.93 28.75 -10.26
CA GLU A 231 -7.03 29.82 -9.93
C GLU A 231 -5.75 29.31 -9.22
N ARG A 232 -5.89 28.33 -8.31
CA ARG A 232 -4.73 27.70 -7.66
C ARG A 232 -3.84 27.00 -8.67
N TRP A 233 -4.41 26.25 -9.62
CA TRP A 233 -3.65 25.61 -10.69
C TRP A 233 -2.97 26.62 -11.62
N HIS A 234 -3.69 27.67 -12.01
CA HIS A 234 -3.13 28.73 -12.83
C HIS A 234 -1.94 29.42 -12.12
N ARG A 235 -2.07 29.69 -10.82
CA ARG A 235 -1.00 30.26 -10.01
C ARG A 235 0.16 29.28 -9.81
N LEU A 236 -0.11 27.97 -9.71
CA LEU A 236 0.92 26.96 -9.51
C LEU A 236 1.82 26.85 -10.74
N ALA A 237 1.25 26.88 -11.94
CA ALA A 237 1.95 26.81 -13.23
C ALA A 237 3.14 25.82 -13.22
N PRO A 238 2.90 24.50 -12.97
CA PRO A 238 3.98 23.56 -12.71
C PRO A 238 4.83 23.33 -13.95
N LYS A 239 6.14 23.17 -13.77
CA LYS A 239 7.03 22.68 -14.80
C LYS A 239 6.74 21.22 -15.11
N ILE A 240 6.62 20.86 -16.39
CA ILE A 240 6.35 19.48 -16.81
C ILE A 240 7.67 18.81 -17.24
N VAL A 241 7.90 17.62 -16.72
CA VAL A 241 9.11 16.82 -16.98
C VAL A 241 8.71 15.39 -17.32
N VAL A 242 9.06 14.93 -18.49
CA VAL A 242 9.10 13.49 -18.81
C VAL A 242 10.52 13.02 -18.49
N ASP A 243 10.64 12.23 -17.41
CA ASP A 243 11.95 11.86 -16.88
C ASP A 243 12.56 10.68 -17.67
N LYS A 244 13.87 10.48 -17.48
CA LYS A 244 14.58 9.31 -18.02
C LYS A 244 14.20 8.05 -17.23
N PRO A 245 14.40 6.84 -17.82
CA PRO A 245 14.22 5.59 -17.11
C PRO A 245 15.12 5.52 -15.87
N ARG A 246 14.53 5.16 -14.71
CA ARG A 246 15.22 5.00 -13.42
C ARG A 246 14.89 3.64 -12.81
N ARG A 247 15.82 3.11 -12.03
CA ARG A 247 15.58 1.90 -11.20
C ARG A 247 14.54 2.19 -10.11
N PRO A 248 13.88 1.14 -9.59
CA PRO A 248 12.82 1.31 -8.60
C PRO A 248 13.21 2.15 -7.37
N GLN A 249 14.37 1.91 -6.78
CA GLN A 249 14.83 2.69 -5.61
C GLN A 249 15.11 4.15 -5.98
N GLU A 250 15.73 4.41 -7.14
CA GLU A 250 15.99 5.77 -7.62
C GLU A 250 14.69 6.58 -7.83
N GLN A 251 13.57 5.90 -8.20
CA GLN A 251 12.26 6.55 -8.30
C GLN A 251 11.79 7.04 -6.93
N MET A 252 11.95 6.21 -5.90
CA MET A 252 11.58 6.56 -4.51
C MET A 252 12.43 7.71 -3.99
N ASP A 253 13.74 7.68 -4.27
CA ASP A 253 14.69 8.69 -3.82
C ASP A 253 14.40 10.06 -4.47
N VAL A 254 14.10 10.07 -5.77
CA VAL A 254 13.73 11.30 -6.51
C VAL A 254 12.46 11.93 -5.95
N ASP A 255 11.45 11.14 -5.60
CA ASP A 255 10.22 11.67 -5.01
C ASP A 255 10.48 12.41 -3.70
N VAL A 256 11.31 11.83 -2.84
CA VAL A 256 11.69 12.47 -1.57
C VAL A 256 12.58 13.69 -1.81
N GLN A 257 13.57 13.59 -2.69
CA GLN A 257 14.50 14.66 -2.99
C GLN A 257 13.78 15.87 -3.56
N TRP A 258 12.98 15.70 -4.63
CA TRP A 258 12.31 16.83 -5.29
C TRP A 258 11.24 17.46 -4.38
N SER A 259 10.58 16.65 -3.54
CA SER A 259 9.67 17.20 -2.53
C SER A 259 10.40 18.09 -1.51
N ARG A 260 11.59 17.69 -1.06
CA ARG A 260 12.41 18.48 -0.15
C ARG A 260 12.94 19.76 -0.80
N GLU A 261 13.35 19.69 -2.07
CA GLU A 261 13.80 20.85 -2.84
C GLU A 261 12.66 21.88 -3.00
N VAL A 262 11.41 21.43 -3.26
CA VAL A 262 10.25 22.33 -3.27
C VAL A 262 9.96 22.87 -1.87
N ALA A 263 10.08 22.03 -0.84
CA ALA A 263 9.86 22.45 0.54
C ALA A 263 10.87 23.51 1.01
N ALA A 264 12.08 23.52 0.45
CA ALA A 264 13.11 24.52 0.67
C ALA A 264 12.96 25.78 -0.23
N GLY A 265 12.08 25.72 -1.25
CA GLY A 265 11.98 26.79 -2.27
C GLY A 265 13.07 26.75 -3.34
N GLU A 266 13.84 25.66 -3.40
CA GLU A 266 14.96 25.49 -4.35
C GLU A 266 14.50 24.94 -5.71
N ARG A 267 13.30 24.34 -5.77
CA ARG A 267 12.67 23.82 -6.98
C ARG A 267 11.30 24.46 -7.17
N PRO A 268 10.94 24.87 -8.41
CA PRO A 268 9.57 25.27 -8.72
C PRO A 268 8.62 24.07 -8.66
N ALA A 269 7.33 24.35 -8.56
CA ALA A 269 6.30 23.34 -8.71
C ALA A 269 6.56 22.53 -10.00
N THR A 270 6.45 21.20 -9.90
CA THR A 270 6.83 20.32 -11.02
C THR A 270 5.87 19.13 -11.10
N ILE A 271 5.44 18.78 -12.32
CA ILE A 271 4.84 17.49 -12.61
C ILE A 271 5.88 16.65 -13.35
N ARG A 272 6.18 15.46 -12.82
CA ARG A 272 7.15 14.53 -13.36
C ARG A 272 6.46 13.25 -13.80
N PHE A 273 6.50 12.91 -15.08
CA PHE A 273 6.11 11.60 -15.59
C PHE A 273 7.29 10.63 -15.47
N TRP A 274 7.04 9.49 -14.81
CA TRP A 274 8.07 8.51 -14.51
C TRP A 274 8.30 7.55 -15.68
N GLN A 275 9.55 7.12 -15.82
CA GLN A 275 9.92 6.00 -16.69
C GLN A 275 10.60 4.94 -15.84
N TRP A 276 10.08 3.73 -15.86
CA TRP A 276 10.59 2.61 -15.08
C TRP A 276 11.63 1.84 -15.88
N ALA A 277 12.82 1.61 -15.31
CA ALA A 277 13.91 0.86 -15.96
C ALA A 277 13.79 -0.66 -15.74
N SER A 278 13.06 -1.10 -14.71
CA SER A 278 12.87 -2.52 -14.39
C SER A 278 11.56 -2.75 -13.60
N PRO A 279 11.08 -4.00 -13.54
CA PRO A 279 9.90 -4.34 -12.77
C PRO A 279 10.04 -4.04 -11.27
N ALA A 280 8.95 -3.61 -10.63
CA ALA A 280 8.90 -3.29 -9.21
C ALA A 280 7.58 -3.66 -8.55
N VAL A 281 7.64 -4.07 -7.29
CA VAL A 281 6.53 -3.97 -6.36
C VAL A 281 6.81 -2.80 -5.44
N VAL A 282 5.96 -1.77 -5.49
CA VAL A 282 6.11 -0.58 -4.65
C VAL A 282 5.11 -0.66 -3.51
N VAL A 283 5.59 -0.95 -2.30
CA VAL A 283 4.75 -0.99 -1.11
C VAL A 283 4.60 0.38 -0.47
N GLY A 284 3.45 0.61 0.16
CA GLY A 284 3.19 1.83 0.92
C GLY A 284 4.03 1.90 2.21
N ARG A 285 4.17 3.12 2.76
CA ARG A 285 4.99 3.39 3.94
C ARG A 285 4.68 2.47 5.12
N PHE A 286 3.40 2.18 5.34
CA PHE A 286 2.91 1.46 6.53
C PHE A 286 2.59 -0.01 6.27
N GLN A 287 2.81 -0.53 5.06
CA GLN A 287 2.53 -1.91 4.72
C GLN A 287 3.63 -2.87 5.22
N SER A 288 3.23 -4.07 5.59
CA SER A 288 4.13 -5.18 5.88
C SER A 288 4.47 -5.92 4.59
N ILE A 289 5.74 -5.95 4.18
CA ILE A 289 6.16 -6.58 2.90
C ILE A 289 5.76 -8.05 2.84
N PRO A 290 6.04 -8.90 3.86
CA PRO A 290 5.67 -10.31 3.78
C PRO A 290 4.17 -10.57 3.74
N ASP A 291 3.35 -9.61 4.18
CA ASP A 291 1.89 -9.73 4.12
C ASP A 291 1.30 -9.21 2.80
N GLU A 292 2.07 -8.43 2.04
CA GLU A 292 1.62 -7.81 0.78
C GLU A 292 2.22 -8.44 -0.47
N VAL A 293 3.37 -9.14 -0.34
CA VAL A 293 4.15 -9.60 -1.49
C VAL A 293 4.58 -11.05 -1.29
N HIS A 294 4.36 -11.86 -2.30
CA HIS A 294 5.00 -13.17 -2.41
C HIS A 294 6.45 -12.98 -2.85
N GLU A 295 7.35 -12.67 -1.88
CA GLU A 295 8.73 -12.23 -2.14
C GLU A 295 9.54 -13.20 -3.00
N ASP A 296 9.33 -14.52 -2.81
CA ASP A 296 10.00 -15.54 -3.62
C ASP A 296 9.49 -15.58 -5.07
N VAL A 297 8.20 -15.32 -5.30
CA VAL A 297 7.65 -15.20 -6.65
C VAL A 297 8.11 -13.90 -7.28
N ALA A 298 8.06 -12.78 -6.55
CA ALA A 298 8.53 -11.48 -7.01
C ALA A 298 10.01 -11.56 -7.48
N ALA A 299 10.88 -12.17 -6.67
CA ALA A 299 12.29 -12.35 -7.02
C ALA A 299 12.49 -13.24 -8.26
N LYS A 300 11.75 -14.35 -8.39
CA LYS A 300 11.80 -15.25 -9.56
C LYS A 300 11.33 -14.56 -10.85
N GLU A 301 10.34 -13.69 -10.74
CA GLU A 301 9.79 -12.92 -11.87
C GLU A 301 10.56 -11.61 -12.13
N GLY A 302 11.67 -11.37 -11.43
CA GLY A 302 12.56 -10.24 -11.63
C GLY A 302 12.10 -8.91 -11.05
N PHE A 303 11.14 -8.92 -10.13
CA PHE A 303 10.64 -7.71 -9.45
C PHE A 303 11.57 -7.31 -8.30
N THR A 304 11.83 -6.01 -8.22
CA THR A 304 12.46 -5.38 -7.05
C THR A 304 11.36 -4.84 -6.13
N VAL A 305 11.35 -5.26 -4.87
CA VAL A 305 10.43 -4.71 -3.88
C VAL A 305 11.04 -3.45 -3.27
N VAL A 306 10.32 -2.33 -3.36
CA VAL A 306 10.74 -1.03 -2.80
C VAL A 306 9.59 -0.41 -1.99
N ARG A 307 9.95 0.45 -1.03
CA ARG A 307 8.99 1.15 -0.18
C ARG A 307 8.95 2.64 -0.53
N ARG A 308 7.76 3.16 -0.82
CA ARG A 308 7.57 4.60 -1.02
C ARG A 308 7.35 5.35 0.32
N CYS A 309 7.55 6.64 0.29
CA CYS A 309 7.40 7.50 1.47
C CYS A 309 5.93 7.85 1.80
N THR A 310 4.97 7.52 0.94
CA THR A 310 3.53 7.75 1.13
C THR A 310 2.83 6.48 1.60
N GLY A 311 1.65 6.60 2.22
CA GLY A 311 0.79 5.48 2.57
C GLY A 311 0.11 4.81 1.36
N GLY A 312 -0.92 4.01 1.62
CA GLY A 312 -1.70 3.31 0.59
C GLY A 312 -1.19 1.91 0.25
N GLY A 313 -1.93 1.19 -0.61
CA GLY A 313 -1.66 -0.20 -0.98
C GLY A 313 -0.48 -0.40 -1.94
N ALA A 314 -0.07 -1.65 -2.13
CA ALA A 314 1.03 -2.02 -3.02
C ALA A 314 0.68 -1.78 -4.49
N MET A 315 1.68 -1.39 -5.29
CA MET A 315 1.59 -1.22 -6.73
C MET A 315 2.41 -2.29 -7.44
N PHE A 316 1.84 -2.87 -8.49
CA PHE A 316 2.50 -3.80 -9.40
C PHE A 316 2.95 -3.04 -10.65
N ILE A 317 4.24 -2.98 -10.90
CA ILE A 317 4.86 -2.18 -11.96
C ILE A 317 5.71 -3.05 -12.85
N GLU A 318 5.49 -2.94 -14.17
CA GLU A 318 6.42 -3.38 -15.19
C GLU A 318 6.72 -2.19 -16.13
N PRO A 319 7.92 -2.11 -16.73
CA PRO A 319 8.20 -1.08 -17.72
C PRO A 319 7.14 -1.09 -18.83
N GLY A 320 6.45 0.03 -19.02
CA GLY A 320 5.42 0.17 -20.05
C GLY A 320 3.99 -0.21 -19.67
N ASN A 321 3.74 -0.87 -18.52
CA ASN A 321 2.39 -1.32 -18.13
C ASN A 321 1.59 -0.28 -17.35
N THR A 322 2.23 0.81 -16.89
CA THR A 322 1.60 1.89 -16.14
C THR A 322 2.02 3.26 -16.64
N ILE A 323 1.22 4.28 -16.33
CA ILE A 323 1.63 5.67 -16.39
C ILE A 323 1.66 6.18 -14.95
N THR A 324 2.84 6.56 -14.49
CA THR A 324 3.03 7.12 -13.15
C THR A 324 3.52 8.56 -13.28
N TYR A 325 2.92 9.45 -12.50
CA TYR A 325 3.43 10.82 -12.38
C TYR A 325 3.45 11.26 -10.91
N SER A 326 4.28 12.26 -10.62
CA SER A 326 4.29 12.97 -9.34
C SER A 326 4.10 14.46 -9.58
N LEU A 327 3.23 15.07 -8.77
CA LEU A 327 3.15 16.51 -8.58
C LEU A 327 3.91 16.87 -7.30
N TYR A 328 4.87 17.76 -7.44
CA TYR A 328 5.60 18.39 -6.34
C TYR A 328 5.15 19.84 -6.28
N ALA A 329 4.34 20.21 -5.30
CA ALA A 329 3.76 21.55 -5.17
C ALA A 329 4.11 22.17 -3.80
N PRO A 330 4.24 23.49 -3.71
CA PRO A 330 4.33 24.17 -2.40
C PRO A 330 3.07 23.92 -1.57
N ARG A 331 3.20 23.89 -0.23
CA ARG A 331 2.06 23.59 0.67
C ARG A 331 0.86 24.51 0.52
N TRP A 332 1.07 25.78 0.10
CA TRP A 332 -0.02 26.70 -0.12
C TRP A 332 -1.03 26.22 -1.18
N PHE A 333 -0.60 25.34 -2.10
CA PHE A 333 -1.44 24.83 -3.19
C PHE A 333 -2.69 24.12 -2.66
N ALA A 334 -2.58 23.37 -1.59
CA ALA A 334 -3.71 22.69 -0.94
C ALA A 334 -3.85 23.14 0.54
N ALA A 335 -3.50 24.40 0.84
CA ALA A 335 -3.76 24.98 2.14
C ALA A 335 -5.26 25.08 2.38
N ASP A 336 -5.68 24.90 3.64
CA ASP A 336 -7.06 25.01 4.11
C ASP A 336 -8.06 24.00 3.49
N LEU A 337 -7.55 23.00 2.78
CA LEU A 337 -8.32 21.90 2.26
C LEU A 337 -8.18 20.67 3.17
N ASP A 338 -9.27 19.93 3.32
CA ASP A 338 -9.21 18.61 3.93
C ASP A 338 -8.45 17.61 3.01
N ILE A 339 -8.27 16.39 3.50
CA ILE A 339 -7.51 15.38 2.77
C ILE A 339 -8.19 15.01 1.45
N GLU A 340 -9.50 14.81 1.45
CA GLU A 340 -10.27 14.42 0.27
C GLU A 340 -10.25 15.52 -0.78
N GLU A 341 -10.50 16.76 -0.37
CA GLU A 341 -10.41 17.96 -1.23
C GLU A 341 -9.01 18.12 -1.81
N SER A 342 -7.97 17.91 -1.00
CA SER A 342 -6.57 17.97 -1.45
C SER A 342 -6.27 16.95 -2.56
N TYR A 343 -6.76 15.71 -2.45
CA TYR A 343 -6.64 14.70 -3.51
C TYR A 343 -7.39 15.14 -4.77
N ARG A 344 -8.62 15.62 -4.62
CA ARG A 344 -9.45 16.07 -5.74
C ARG A 344 -8.87 17.28 -6.45
N LEU A 345 -8.34 18.26 -5.71
CA LEU A 345 -7.62 19.39 -6.28
C LEU A 345 -6.43 18.92 -7.11
N CYS A 346 -5.61 18.01 -6.58
CA CYS A 346 -4.42 17.52 -7.27
C CYS A 346 -4.75 16.73 -8.55
N ASP A 347 -5.88 16.03 -8.59
CA ASP A 347 -6.27 15.15 -9.70
C ASP A 347 -7.34 15.75 -10.63
N MET A 348 -7.85 16.97 -10.38
CA MET A 348 -8.91 17.56 -11.20
C MET A 348 -8.54 17.66 -12.68
N TRP A 349 -7.31 18.06 -12.96
CA TRP A 349 -6.78 18.15 -14.32
C TRP A 349 -6.73 16.80 -15.02
N LEU A 350 -6.37 15.74 -14.27
CA LEU A 350 -6.29 14.37 -14.78
C LEU A 350 -7.68 13.84 -15.16
N ILE A 351 -8.68 14.08 -14.32
CA ILE A 351 -10.07 13.73 -14.62
C ILE A 351 -10.53 14.43 -15.89
N ALA A 352 -10.26 15.74 -16.01
CA ALA A 352 -10.63 16.50 -17.21
C ALA A 352 -9.90 15.97 -18.46
N ALA A 353 -8.58 15.73 -18.36
CA ALA A 353 -7.78 15.18 -19.47
C ALA A 353 -8.26 13.80 -19.90
N LEU A 354 -8.54 12.89 -18.99
CA LEU A 354 -9.02 11.55 -19.30
C LEU A 354 -10.44 11.59 -19.93
N ARG A 355 -11.32 12.48 -19.46
CA ARG A 355 -12.62 12.70 -20.08
C ARG A 355 -12.50 13.30 -21.48
N GLY A 356 -11.59 14.23 -21.69
CA GLY A 356 -11.27 14.78 -23.02
C GLY A 356 -10.76 13.73 -23.99
N LEU A 357 -10.20 12.61 -23.51
CA LEU A 357 -9.84 11.44 -24.30
C LEU A 357 -10.99 10.44 -24.51
N GLY A 358 -12.21 10.78 -24.06
CA GLY A 358 -13.41 9.96 -24.22
C GLY A 358 -13.63 8.91 -23.12
N LEU A 359 -12.85 8.93 -22.05
CA LEU A 359 -13.01 8.01 -20.93
C LEU A 359 -14.09 8.53 -19.96
N ASP A 360 -15.06 7.67 -19.61
CA ASP A 360 -16.03 7.98 -18.57
C ASP A 360 -15.47 7.69 -17.18
N VAL A 361 -14.77 8.66 -16.61
CA VAL A 361 -14.03 8.52 -15.36
C VAL A 361 -14.47 9.51 -14.30
N GLY A 362 -14.25 9.13 -13.03
CA GLY A 362 -14.52 9.95 -11.87
C GLY A 362 -13.73 9.46 -10.64
N PHE A 363 -13.87 10.19 -9.53
CA PHE A 363 -13.30 9.79 -8.25
C PHE A 363 -14.06 8.61 -7.64
N SER A 364 -13.33 7.72 -7.00
CA SER A 364 -13.88 6.59 -6.26
C SER A 364 -13.22 6.51 -4.88
N GLY A 365 -14.00 6.73 -3.82
CA GLY A 365 -13.46 6.87 -2.47
C GLY A 365 -12.50 8.05 -2.34
N LEU A 366 -11.50 7.90 -1.47
CA LEU A 366 -10.57 8.99 -1.15
C LEU A 366 -9.60 9.31 -2.29
N ASN A 367 -8.99 8.29 -2.90
CA ASN A 367 -7.77 8.42 -3.70
C ASN A 367 -7.74 7.58 -4.96
N ASP A 368 -8.85 6.98 -5.35
CA ASP A 368 -8.94 6.14 -6.55
C ASP A 368 -9.63 6.90 -7.68
N ILE A 369 -9.18 6.66 -8.91
CA ILE A 369 -9.81 7.07 -10.15
C ILE A 369 -10.36 5.82 -10.81
N ALA A 370 -11.65 5.84 -11.14
CA ALA A 370 -12.35 4.70 -11.72
C ALA A 370 -13.23 5.12 -12.89
N SER A 371 -13.44 4.17 -13.80
CA SER A 371 -14.47 4.23 -14.85
C SER A 371 -15.69 3.40 -14.43
N SER A 372 -16.73 3.40 -15.28
CA SER A 372 -17.86 2.47 -15.17
C SER A 372 -17.45 0.99 -15.25
N HIS A 373 -16.24 0.68 -15.74
CA HIS A 373 -15.72 -0.67 -15.94
C HIS A 373 -14.79 -1.12 -14.81
N GLY A 374 -14.19 -0.20 -14.06
CA GLY A 374 -13.29 -0.54 -12.96
C GLY A 374 -12.30 0.58 -12.60
N LYS A 375 -11.35 0.25 -11.72
CA LYS A 375 -10.32 1.17 -11.27
C LYS A 375 -9.30 1.41 -12.38
N ILE A 376 -9.08 2.68 -12.74
CA ILE A 376 -8.05 3.11 -13.68
C ILE A 376 -6.75 3.46 -12.97
N GLY A 377 -6.84 4.10 -11.80
CA GLY A 377 -5.65 4.54 -11.10
C GLY A 377 -5.87 4.78 -9.63
N GLY A 378 -4.80 5.08 -8.94
CA GLY A 378 -4.83 5.46 -7.54
C GLY A 378 -3.71 6.42 -7.20
N ALA A 379 -4.00 7.33 -6.29
CA ALA A 379 -3.11 8.35 -5.80
C ALA A 379 -2.61 8.06 -4.39
N ALA A 380 -1.48 8.66 -4.04
CA ALA A 380 -1.02 8.76 -2.67
C ALA A 380 -0.36 10.12 -2.44
N GLN A 381 -0.48 10.65 -1.25
CA GLN A 381 -0.03 12.00 -0.92
C GLN A 381 0.81 12.02 0.35
N ARG A 382 1.73 12.98 0.42
CA ARG A 382 2.48 13.29 1.63
C ARG A 382 2.80 14.78 1.68
N ARG A 383 2.67 15.37 2.87
CA ARG A 383 3.09 16.75 3.14
C ARG A 383 4.46 16.77 3.79
N PHE A 384 5.35 17.61 3.27
CA PHE A 384 6.67 17.88 3.83
C PHE A 384 6.66 19.25 4.53
N PRO A 385 7.22 19.36 5.74
CA PRO A 385 7.31 20.62 6.45
C PRO A 385 8.20 21.63 5.71
N PRO A 386 8.05 22.93 5.99
CA PRO A 386 9.00 23.94 5.54
C PRO A 386 10.45 23.58 5.90
N ILE A 387 11.38 23.84 4.98
CA ILE A 387 12.82 23.70 5.19
C ILE A 387 13.43 25.11 5.11
N GLY A 388 14.08 25.56 6.17
CA GLY A 388 14.55 26.96 6.28
C GLY A 388 13.38 27.94 6.16
N SER A 389 13.49 28.89 5.25
CA SER A 389 12.44 29.86 4.91
C SER A 389 11.51 29.40 3.78
N GLY A 390 11.65 28.16 3.33
CA GLY A 390 10.87 27.63 2.21
C GLY A 390 9.40 27.36 2.56
N PRO A 391 8.57 27.09 1.56
CA PRO A 391 7.10 27.02 1.71
C PRO A 391 6.59 25.69 2.27
N GLY A 392 7.47 24.68 2.49
CA GLY A 392 7.02 23.29 2.60
C GLY A 392 6.49 22.75 1.27
N SER A 393 6.17 21.47 1.19
CA SER A 393 5.66 20.90 -0.04
C SER A 393 4.58 19.84 0.16
N ILE A 394 3.87 19.55 -0.92
CA ILE A 394 3.00 18.39 -1.08
C ILE A 394 3.59 17.55 -2.20
N LEU A 395 3.85 16.28 -1.90
CA LEU A 395 4.04 15.23 -2.89
C LEU A 395 2.69 14.57 -3.12
N HIS A 396 2.24 14.58 -4.37
CA HIS A 396 1.07 13.83 -4.79
C HIS A 396 1.45 13.00 -6.02
N HIS A 397 1.43 11.68 -5.91
CA HIS A 397 1.74 10.81 -7.02
C HIS A 397 0.59 9.85 -7.35
N VAL A 398 0.45 9.58 -8.64
CA VAL A 398 -0.61 8.76 -9.21
C VAL A 398 0.00 7.68 -10.08
N THR A 399 -0.58 6.49 -10.01
CA THR A 399 -0.28 5.42 -10.96
C THR A 399 -1.56 5.01 -11.66
N LEU A 400 -1.53 5.08 -12.98
CA LEU A 400 -2.62 4.71 -13.87
C LEU A 400 -2.31 3.35 -14.52
N ALA A 401 -3.31 2.48 -14.60
CA ALA A 401 -3.24 1.20 -15.29
C ALA A 401 -3.29 1.40 -16.80
N TYR A 402 -2.17 1.18 -17.50
CA TYR A 402 -2.12 1.30 -18.95
C TYR A 402 -2.34 -0.04 -19.64
N ASP A 403 -1.59 -1.08 -19.27
CA ASP A 403 -1.64 -2.43 -19.86
C ASP A 403 -1.16 -3.49 -18.84
N ILE A 404 -1.87 -3.63 -17.74
CA ILE A 404 -1.46 -4.50 -16.62
C ILE A 404 -1.83 -5.96 -16.88
N ASP A 405 -0.86 -6.87 -16.70
CA ASP A 405 -1.14 -8.32 -16.59
C ASP A 405 -1.69 -8.62 -15.19
N ALA A 406 -3.03 -8.66 -15.10
CA ALA A 406 -3.72 -8.92 -13.84
C ALA A 406 -3.46 -10.34 -13.29
N VAL A 407 -3.19 -11.32 -14.13
CA VAL A 407 -2.87 -12.70 -13.71
C VAL A 407 -1.49 -12.73 -13.05
N LYS A 408 -0.50 -12.09 -13.65
CA LYS A 408 0.82 -11.96 -13.08
C LYS A 408 0.80 -11.16 -11.78
N MET A 409 0.04 -10.07 -11.74
CA MET A 409 -0.13 -9.25 -10.55
C MET A 409 -0.64 -10.08 -9.36
N THR A 410 -1.64 -10.95 -9.54
CA THR A 410 -2.18 -11.79 -8.46
C THR A 410 -1.25 -12.89 -8.00
N ARG A 411 -0.26 -13.28 -8.81
CA ARG A 411 0.80 -14.21 -8.38
C ARG A 411 1.87 -13.53 -7.53
N VAL A 412 2.19 -12.28 -7.85
CA VAL A 412 3.25 -11.50 -7.19
C VAL A 412 2.76 -10.84 -5.91
N LEU A 413 1.54 -10.28 -5.94
CA LEU A 413 0.94 -9.63 -4.77
C LEU A 413 0.14 -10.62 -3.94
N ASN A 414 0.31 -10.54 -2.61
CA ASN A 414 -0.52 -11.25 -1.66
C ASN A 414 -1.77 -10.39 -1.36
N ILE A 415 -2.90 -10.76 -1.98
CA ILE A 415 -4.16 -10.03 -1.82
C ILE A 415 -4.95 -10.66 -0.68
N SER A 416 -5.04 -9.97 0.46
CA SER A 416 -5.76 -10.48 1.63
C SER A 416 -7.26 -10.71 1.35
N GLY A 417 -7.85 -11.68 2.07
CA GLY A 417 -9.28 -11.96 2.00
C GLY A 417 -10.16 -10.75 2.38
N GLU A 418 -9.71 -9.93 3.32
CA GLU A 418 -10.38 -8.70 3.74
C GLU A 418 -10.38 -7.63 2.64
N LYS A 419 -9.30 -7.52 1.85
CA LYS A 419 -9.29 -6.69 0.63
C LYS A 419 -10.30 -7.19 -0.39
N MET A 420 -10.59 -8.48 -0.39
CA MET A 420 -11.53 -9.16 -1.29
C MET A 420 -12.99 -9.15 -0.80
N SER A 421 -13.26 -8.81 0.45
CA SER A 421 -14.60 -8.90 1.08
C SER A 421 -15.62 -7.88 0.60
N ASP A 422 -15.18 -6.73 0.09
CA ASP A 422 -16.07 -5.78 -0.57
C ASP A 422 -16.75 -6.47 -1.77
N LYS A 423 -18.10 -6.51 -1.79
CA LYS A 423 -18.91 -7.14 -2.85
C LYS A 423 -18.56 -6.69 -4.27
N ALA A 424 -17.89 -5.56 -4.37
CA ALA A 424 -17.27 -5.06 -5.58
C ALA A 424 -16.00 -5.85 -6.01
N VAL A 425 -15.41 -6.79 -5.25
CA VAL A 425 -14.10 -7.45 -5.48
C VAL A 425 -14.17 -8.89 -5.95
N LYS A 426 -15.34 -9.39 -6.39
CA LYS A 426 -15.41 -10.77 -6.88
C LYS A 426 -14.58 -11.09 -8.13
N SER A 427 -13.79 -10.14 -8.62
CA SER A 427 -12.69 -10.44 -9.56
C SER A 427 -11.63 -9.34 -9.52
N ALA A 428 -10.53 -9.56 -8.81
CA ALA A 428 -9.34 -8.70 -8.89
C ALA A 428 -8.89 -8.51 -10.36
N VAL A 429 -9.05 -9.54 -11.16
CA VAL A 429 -8.78 -9.55 -12.62
C VAL A 429 -9.73 -8.63 -13.41
N LYS A 430 -11.00 -8.46 -12.97
CA LYS A 430 -11.97 -7.57 -13.65
C LYS A 430 -11.89 -6.10 -13.24
N ARG A 431 -11.00 -5.72 -12.31
CA ARG A 431 -11.04 -4.41 -11.64
C ARG A 431 -9.96 -3.44 -12.02
N VAL A 432 -8.97 -3.87 -12.73
CA VAL A 432 -8.05 -2.96 -13.38
C VAL A 432 -8.50 -2.82 -14.81
N ASP A 433 -8.95 -1.61 -15.15
CA ASP A 433 -9.43 -1.29 -16.48
C ASP A 433 -8.32 -0.60 -17.28
N PRO A 434 -7.56 -1.35 -18.11
CA PRO A 434 -6.40 -0.80 -18.80
C PRO A 434 -6.77 0.29 -19.80
N MET A 435 -6.16 1.45 -19.67
CA MET A 435 -6.40 2.58 -20.57
C MET A 435 -6.03 2.30 -22.02
N ARG A 436 -5.08 1.39 -22.29
CA ARG A 436 -4.71 0.99 -23.64
C ARG A 436 -5.90 0.48 -24.43
N ALA A 437 -6.70 -0.40 -23.84
CA ALA A 437 -7.85 -0.99 -24.50
C ALA A 437 -8.96 0.04 -24.77
N GLN A 438 -9.10 1.04 -23.89
CA GLN A 438 -10.14 2.05 -24.00
C GLN A 438 -9.79 3.20 -24.94
N THR A 439 -8.52 3.63 -24.95
CA THR A 439 -8.09 4.79 -25.75
C THR A 439 -7.51 4.43 -27.11
N GLY A 440 -6.99 3.19 -27.26
CA GLY A 440 -6.25 2.79 -28.46
C GLY A 440 -4.91 3.53 -28.65
N LEU A 441 -4.53 4.42 -27.71
CA LEU A 441 -3.30 5.20 -27.79
C LEU A 441 -2.10 4.38 -27.31
N SER A 442 -0.93 4.67 -27.87
CA SER A 442 0.33 4.21 -27.27
C SER A 442 0.56 4.88 -25.91
N ARG A 443 1.36 4.26 -25.04
CA ARG A 443 1.69 4.82 -23.74
C ARG A 443 2.29 6.23 -23.85
N ASP A 444 3.26 6.40 -24.72
CA ASP A 444 3.92 7.70 -24.93
C ASP A 444 2.98 8.72 -25.57
N GLY A 445 2.10 8.29 -26.47
CA GLY A 445 1.04 9.14 -27.02
C GLY A 445 0.06 9.61 -25.94
N LEU A 446 -0.27 8.74 -25.00
CA LEU A 446 -1.13 9.10 -23.87
C LEU A 446 -0.42 10.08 -22.91
N ILE A 447 0.87 9.84 -22.60
CA ILE A 447 1.66 10.78 -21.79
C ILE A 447 1.74 12.16 -22.47
N ALA A 448 1.98 12.20 -23.78
CA ALA A 448 2.02 13.45 -24.54
C ALA A 448 0.69 14.21 -24.43
N ARG A 449 -0.44 13.52 -24.62
CA ARG A 449 -1.77 14.13 -24.47
C ARG A 449 -2.03 14.66 -23.06
N LEU A 450 -1.65 13.90 -22.03
CA LEU A 450 -1.77 14.36 -20.65
C LEU A 450 -0.88 15.57 -20.37
N ALA A 451 0.33 15.61 -20.91
CA ALA A 451 1.23 16.77 -20.78
C ALA A 451 0.68 17.99 -21.51
N ASP A 452 0.12 17.81 -22.71
CA ASP A 452 -0.50 18.90 -23.48
C ASP A 452 -1.67 19.55 -22.72
N CYS A 453 -2.51 18.77 -22.02
CA CYS A 453 -3.61 19.30 -21.21
C CYS A 453 -3.13 20.21 -20.07
N LEU A 454 -1.92 19.98 -19.54
CA LEU A 454 -1.33 20.79 -18.48
C LEU A 454 -0.75 22.12 -19.00
N THR A 455 -0.50 22.24 -20.29
CA THR A 455 0.12 23.42 -20.93
C THR A 455 -0.90 24.35 -21.60
N GLN A 456 -2.19 24.02 -21.57
CA GLN A 456 -3.23 24.85 -22.20
C GLN A 456 -3.38 26.21 -21.50
N PRO A 457 -3.66 27.30 -22.26
CA PRO A 457 -3.73 28.66 -21.71
C PRO A 457 -4.79 28.85 -20.65
N ASP A 458 -5.90 28.09 -20.74
CA ASP A 458 -7.04 28.18 -19.81
C ASP A 458 -6.80 27.40 -18.51
N GLY A 459 -5.63 26.83 -18.36
CA GLY A 459 -5.26 26.01 -17.19
C GLY A 459 -5.80 24.58 -17.25
N PRO A 460 -5.26 23.69 -16.41
CA PRO A 460 -5.67 22.31 -16.38
C PRO A 460 -7.11 22.19 -15.86
N GLY A 461 -7.99 21.60 -16.69
CA GLY A 461 -9.39 21.31 -16.33
C GLY A 461 -10.41 22.36 -16.77
N ALA A 462 -10.09 23.25 -17.68
CA ALA A 462 -10.97 24.30 -18.17
C ALA A 462 -12.03 23.86 -19.20
N ASN A 463 -12.16 22.57 -19.52
CA ASN A 463 -13.17 22.02 -20.45
C ASN A 463 -14.23 21.22 -19.73
#